data_c9f12f33bb26ba33a3bf3b59a0dc2bca
#
_entry.id   c9f12f33bb26ba33a3bf3b59a0dc2bca
#
_cell.length_a   1.000
_cell.length_b   1.000
_cell.length_c   1.000
_cell.angle_alpha   90.00
_cell.angle_beta   90.00
_cell.angle_gamma   90.00
#
_symmetry.space_group_name_H-M   'P 1'
#
loop_
_entity.id
_entity.type
_entity.pdbx_description
1 polymer ?
#
loop_
_entity_poly.entity_id
_entity_poly.type
_entity_poly.pdbx_seq_one_letter_code
_entity_poly.pdbx_strand_id
1 'polypeptide(L)' 'MWAFILWIAAVIIGIFGIIRLIRGDLLMGIILIIVALLVGPGGVSIFT' A
#
# COMPACT_ATOMS: atom_id res chain seq x y z
N MET A 1 1.15 -17.22 6.39
CA MET A 1 1.26 -16.31 7.54
C MET A 1 2.00 -15.04 7.19
N TRP A 2 3.18 -15.18 6.61
CA TRP A 2 3.97 -14.02 6.17
C TRP A 2 3.21 -13.14 5.18
N ALA A 3 2.61 -13.75 4.15
CA ALA A 3 1.88 -13.02 3.14
C ALA A 3 0.66 -12.29 3.72
N PHE A 4 0.05 -12.85 4.75
CA PHE A 4 -1.10 -12.25 5.41
C PHE A 4 -0.72 -10.93 6.09
N ILE A 5 0.44 -10.90 6.74
CA ILE A 5 0.95 -9.70 7.39
C ILE A 5 1.23 -8.61 6.36
N LEU A 6 1.86 -8.98 5.24
CA LEU A 6 2.12 -8.05 4.15
C LEU A 6 0.82 -7.48 3.56
N TRP A 7 -0.17 -8.32 3.45
CA TRP A 7 -1.48 -7.91 2.94
C TRP A 7 -2.13 -6.86 3.83
N ILE A 8 -2.12 -7.10 5.14
CA ILE A 8 -2.67 -6.15 6.10
C ILE A 8 -1.92 -4.83 6.05
N ALA A 9 -0.59 -4.88 6.03
CA ALA A 9 0.24 -3.69 5.93
C ALA A 9 -0.08 -2.90 4.65
N ALA A 10 -0.24 -3.58 3.53
CA ALA A 10 -0.57 -2.94 2.27
C ALA A 10 -1.93 -2.25 2.31
N VAL A 11 -2.93 -2.89 2.93
CA VAL A 11 -4.25 -2.30 3.08
C VAL A 11 -4.19 -1.03 3.91
N ILE A 12 -3.46 -1.05 5.01
CA ILE A 12 -3.30 0.11 5.88
C ILE A 12 -2.62 1.25 5.12
N ILE A 13 -1.54 0.95 4.43
CA ILE A 13 -0.81 1.94 3.64
C ILE A 13 -1.70 2.50 2.53
N GLY A 14 -2.46 1.65 1.86
CA GLY A 14 -3.37 2.06 0.81
C GLY A 14 -4.44 3.00 1.32
N ILE A 15 -5.00 2.72 2.50
CA ILE A 15 -6.01 3.58 3.11
C ILE A 15 -5.41 4.95 3.43
N PHE A 16 -4.22 4.99 3.99
CA PHE A 16 -3.55 6.25 4.25
C PHE A 16 -3.28 7.03 2.97
N GLY A 17 -2.91 6.34 1.90
CA GLY A 17 -2.70 6.97 0.61
C GLY A 17 -3.97 7.64 0.09
N ILE A 18 -5.10 6.96 0.19
CA ILE A 18 -6.39 7.49 -0.24
C ILE A 18 -6.78 8.72 0.60
N ILE A 19 -6.60 8.64 1.91
CA ILE A 19 -6.90 9.76 2.79
C ILE A 19 -6.07 10.98 2.41
N ARG A 20 -4.80 10.79 2.12
CA ARG A 20 -3.93 11.89 1.72
C ARG A 20 -4.34 12.50 0.39
N LEU A 21 -4.78 11.68 -0.56
CA LEU A 21 -5.29 12.19 -1.83
C LEU A 21 -6.49 13.11 -1.62
N ILE A 22 -7.41 12.69 -0.76
CA ILE A 22 -8.61 13.47 -0.46
C ILE A 22 -8.24 14.79 0.19
N ARG A 23 -7.20 14.80 1.00
CA ARG A 23 -6.72 16.00 1.68
C ARG A 23 -5.92 16.94 0.80
N GLY A 24 -5.73 16.59 -0.46
CA GLY A 24 -4.99 17.42 -1.39
C GLY A 24 -3.51 17.10 -1.50
N ASP A 25 -3.05 16.05 -0.83
CA ASP A 25 -1.66 15.63 -0.87
C ASP A 25 -1.47 14.57 -1.95
N LEU A 26 -1.59 15.02 -3.20
CA LEU A 26 -1.56 14.13 -4.35
C LEU A 26 -0.26 13.33 -4.45
N LEU A 27 0.86 14.01 -4.28
CA LEU A 27 2.17 13.38 -4.43
C LEU A 27 2.36 12.26 -3.42
N MET A 28 2.13 12.56 -2.14
CA MET A 28 2.29 11.55 -1.09
C MET A 28 1.26 10.45 -1.18
N GLY A 29 0.01 10.79 -1.55
CA GLY A 29 -1.03 9.80 -1.74
C GLY A 29 -0.67 8.80 -2.83
N ILE A 30 -0.16 9.28 -3.95
CA ILE A 30 0.26 8.42 -5.05
C ILE A 30 1.42 7.54 -4.63
N ILE A 31 2.41 8.10 -3.95
CA ILE A 31 3.57 7.35 -3.46
C ILE A 31 3.13 6.24 -2.51
N LEU A 32 2.22 6.55 -1.58
CA LEU A 32 1.73 5.55 -0.64
C LEU A 32 0.96 4.44 -1.33
N ILE A 33 0.17 4.76 -2.34
CA ILE A 33 -0.57 3.76 -3.11
C ILE A 33 0.40 2.86 -3.86
N ILE A 34 1.43 3.43 -4.49
CA ILE A 34 2.45 2.65 -5.18
C ILE A 34 3.18 1.72 -4.20
N VAL A 35 3.55 2.23 -3.04
CA VAL A 35 4.21 1.42 -2.01
C VAL A 35 3.28 0.30 -1.55
N ALA A 36 2.00 0.58 -1.36
CA ALA A 36 1.02 -0.43 -0.96
C ALA A 36 0.92 -1.55 -2.00
N LEU A 37 0.92 -1.20 -3.27
CA LEU A 37 0.86 -2.19 -4.35
C LEU A 37 2.14 -3.04 -4.42
N LEU A 38 3.28 -2.44 -4.15
CA LEU A 38 4.54 -3.17 -4.14
C LEU A 38 4.66 -4.10 -2.94
N VAL A 39 4.25 -3.62 -1.76
CA VAL A 39 4.34 -4.40 -0.52
C VAL A 39 3.28 -5.51 -0.51
N GLY A 40 2.06 -5.21 -0.97
CA GLY A 40 0.96 -6.16 -0.96
C GLY A 40 1.07 -7.17 -2.10
N PRO A 41 0.33 -6.97 -3.21
CA PRO A 41 0.31 -7.96 -4.28
C PRO A 41 1.67 -8.17 -4.93
N GLY A 42 2.48 -7.10 -5.09
CA GLY A 42 3.82 -7.23 -5.66
C GLY A 42 4.76 -8.00 -4.77
N GLY A 43 4.80 -7.67 -3.48
CA GLY A 43 5.64 -8.36 -2.52
C GLY A 43 5.26 -9.82 -2.35
N VAL A 44 3.97 -10.10 -2.27
CA VAL A 44 3.48 -11.47 -2.16
C VAL A 44 3.84 -12.27 -3.42
N SER A 45 3.66 -11.68 -4.59
CA SER A 45 3.99 -12.37 -5.85
C SER A 45 5.48 -12.66 -5.98
N ILE A 46 6.33 -11.75 -5.52
CA ILE A 46 7.77 -11.93 -5.61
C ILE A 46 8.25 -13.04 -4.67
N PHE A 47 7.69 -13.11 -3.47
CA PHE A 47 8.14 -14.06 -2.46
C PHE A 47 7.36 -15.38 -2.46
N THR A 48 6.29 -15.45 -3.17
CA THR A 48 5.52 -16.70 -3.29
C THR A 48 5.38 -17.13 -4.73
#